data_2f6ccfe806defbe1ced742944455d818
#
_entry.id   2f6ccfe806defbe1ced742944455d818
#
_cell.length_a   1.000
_cell.length_b   1.000
_cell.length_c   1.000
_cell.angle_alpha   90.00
_cell.angle_beta   90.00
_cell.angle_gamma   90.00
#
_symmetry.space_group_name_H-M   'P 1'
#
loop_
_entity.id
_entity.type
_entity.pdbx_description
1 polymer ?
#
loop_
_entity_poly.entity_id
_entity_poly.type
_entity_poly.pdbx_seq_one_letter_code
_entity_poly.pdbx_strand_id
1 'polypeptide(L)'
;MSSQQPDVNWNADNMEHSIDFSNADILFTDVDDTLTTDGRLLPETYLALCRLAEAGISVIPVTGGCAGWCDQIIRTWPVRAVIGEGGAFYAERTAPQTVSWRYWEDELKHRRDQQTILEAVAALKLDFEPRLATDQPFRYVDVAVDYNQQQSLTPEQVAAIHNALLAQGFNVRQSSIHINIWLGDFDKSTMSLRVGRELLGLDTQALQQRAIFIGDAPNDESMFRNFPMSVGVANIRKHLPIMTHRPAAIVSQRSGLGFAEMAEAWLRQRAEPELK
;
A
#
# COMPACT_ATOMS: atom_id res chain seq x y z
N MET A 1 -5.62 -3.21 -32.24
CA MET A 1 -5.86 -4.63 -31.94
C MET A 1 -5.96 -4.77 -30.45
N SER A 2 -7.18 -4.84 -29.91
CA SER A 2 -7.43 -4.97 -28.48
C SER A 2 -7.15 -6.42 -28.08
N SER A 3 -6.12 -6.64 -27.30
CA SER A 3 -5.89 -7.92 -26.64
C SER A 3 -6.94 -8.07 -25.53
N GLN A 4 -8.01 -8.77 -25.80
CA GLN A 4 -8.91 -9.27 -24.78
C GLN A 4 -8.11 -10.26 -23.89
N GLN A 5 -7.82 -9.86 -22.65
CA GLN A 5 -7.43 -10.83 -21.64
C GLN A 5 -8.63 -11.75 -21.37
N PRO A 6 -8.43 -13.05 -21.23
CA PRO A 6 -9.53 -13.98 -20.97
C PRO A 6 -10.18 -13.65 -19.62
N ASP A 7 -11.52 -13.70 -19.58
CA ASP A 7 -12.31 -13.68 -18.36
C ASP A 7 -11.95 -14.93 -17.53
N VAL A 8 -11.01 -14.79 -16.63
CA VAL A 8 -10.65 -15.88 -15.71
C VAL A 8 -11.66 -15.85 -14.57
N ASN A 9 -12.45 -16.90 -14.50
CA ASN A 9 -13.45 -17.10 -13.46
C ASN A 9 -12.71 -17.48 -12.15
N TRP A 10 -12.52 -16.49 -11.26
CA TRP A 10 -11.73 -16.63 -10.06
C TRP A 10 -12.57 -17.24 -8.93
N ASN A 11 -12.40 -18.54 -8.67
CA ASN A 11 -12.88 -19.22 -7.48
C ASN A 11 -11.75 -19.32 -6.44
N ALA A 12 -12.08 -19.33 -5.14
CA ALA A 12 -11.12 -19.49 -4.04
C ALA A 12 -10.21 -20.74 -4.21
N ASP A 13 -10.77 -21.80 -4.78
CA ASP A 13 -10.06 -23.05 -5.09
C ASP A 13 -8.95 -22.88 -6.16
N ASN A 14 -8.93 -21.77 -6.90
CA ASN A 14 -7.93 -21.51 -7.94
C ASN A 14 -6.74 -20.69 -7.46
N MET A 15 -6.77 -20.09 -6.27
CA MET A 15 -5.65 -19.26 -5.79
C MET A 15 -4.41 -20.08 -5.48
N GLU A 16 -4.57 -21.25 -4.88
CA GLU A 16 -3.46 -22.17 -4.57
C GLU A 16 -2.75 -22.69 -5.83
N HIS A 17 -3.42 -22.63 -7.00
CA HIS A 17 -2.88 -23.04 -8.29
C HIS A 17 -2.41 -21.88 -9.17
N SER A 18 -2.67 -20.62 -8.77
CA SER A 18 -2.38 -19.44 -9.61
C SER A 18 -1.11 -18.70 -9.20
N ILE A 19 -0.67 -18.81 -7.95
CA ILE A 19 0.57 -18.20 -7.45
C ILE A 19 1.45 -19.26 -6.83
N ASP A 20 2.67 -19.37 -7.34
CA ASP A 20 3.73 -20.19 -6.75
C ASP A 20 4.47 -19.37 -5.69
N PHE A 21 4.26 -19.75 -4.42
CA PHE A 21 4.91 -19.12 -3.27
C PHE A 21 6.27 -19.72 -2.93
N SER A 22 6.72 -20.77 -3.61
CA SER A 22 7.90 -21.58 -3.23
C SER A 22 9.19 -20.76 -3.10
N ASN A 23 9.39 -19.80 -3.98
CA ASN A 23 10.57 -18.93 -4.01
C ASN A 23 10.37 -17.58 -3.31
N ALA A 24 9.17 -17.29 -2.81
CA ALA A 24 8.87 -16.02 -2.21
C ALA A 24 9.21 -16.01 -0.71
N ASP A 25 9.85 -14.96 -0.26
CA ASP A 25 10.19 -14.71 1.15
C ASP A 25 10.04 -13.24 1.56
N ILE A 26 9.47 -12.43 0.67
CA ILE A 26 9.19 -11.01 0.89
C ILE A 26 7.71 -10.74 0.60
N LEU A 27 7.04 -10.05 1.50
CA LEU A 27 5.67 -9.61 1.34
C LEU A 27 5.58 -8.10 1.48
N PHE A 28 5.23 -7.41 0.39
CA PHE A 28 4.72 -6.06 0.47
C PHE A 28 3.20 -6.12 0.61
N THR A 29 2.63 -5.33 1.52
CA THR A 29 1.18 -5.32 1.76
C THR A 29 0.67 -3.91 1.94
N ASP A 30 -0.41 -3.56 1.27
CA ASP A 30 -1.18 -2.38 1.66
C ASP A 30 -1.76 -2.57 3.07
N VAL A 31 -2.21 -1.49 3.70
CA VAL A 31 -2.70 -1.51 5.09
C VAL A 31 -4.20 -1.30 5.16
N ASP A 32 -4.70 -0.17 4.66
CA ASP A 32 -6.10 0.20 4.81
C ASP A 32 -6.99 -0.65 3.90
N ASP A 33 -8.01 -1.30 4.47
CA ASP A 33 -8.89 -2.24 3.77
C ASP A 33 -8.18 -3.46 3.13
N THR A 34 -6.88 -3.66 3.43
CA THR A 34 -6.10 -4.87 3.09
C THR A 34 -5.70 -5.64 4.35
N LEU A 35 -4.92 -5.03 5.25
CA LEU A 35 -4.63 -5.58 6.60
C LEU A 35 -5.72 -5.20 7.59
N THR A 36 -6.22 -3.97 7.52
CA THR A 36 -7.32 -3.55 8.38
C THR A 36 -8.67 -3.89 7.76
N THR A 37 -9.67 -4.05 8.60
CA THR A 37 -11.08 -4.20 8.24
C THR A 37 -11.87 -3.13 8.96
N ASP A 38 -12.51 -2.23 8.20
CA ASP A 38 -13.23 -1.08 8.75
C ASP A 38 -12.36 -0.29 9.77
N GLY A 39 -11.09 -0.01 9.38
CA GLY A 39 -10.09 0.72 10.16
C GLY A 39 -9.50 -0.04 11.35
N ARG A 40 -9.75 -1.34 11.50
CA ARG A 40 -9.28 -2.14 12.64
C ARG A 40 -8.43 -3.32 12.18
N LEU A 41 -7.32 -3.56 12.87
CA LEU A 41 -6.54 -4.78 12.72
C LEU A 41 -7.23 -5.91 13.51
N LEU A 42 -7.74 -6.90 12.79
CA LEU A 42 -8.41 -8.06 13.40
C LEU A 42 -7.40 -9.04 14.01
N PRO A 43 -7.78 -9.81 15.04
CA PRO A 43 -6.90 -10.82 15.65
C PRO A 43 -6.37 -11.83 14.63
N GLU A 44 -7.20 -12.27 13.69
CA GLU A 44 -6.86 -13.23 12.62
C GLU A 44 -5.77 -12.66 11.71
N THR A 45 -5.88 -11.39 11.34
CA THR A 45 -4.87 -10.71 10.51
C THR A 45 -3.55 -10.55 11.26
N TYR A 46 -3.60 -10.15 12.54
CA TYR A 46 -2.38 -10.03 13.34
C TYR A 46 -1.70 -11.39 13.57
N LEU A 47 -2.47 -12.44 13.80
CA LEU A 47 -1.94 -13.80 13.90
C LEU A 47 -1.28 -14.25 12.60
N ALA A 48 -1.88 -13.93 11.45
CA ALA A 48 -1.30 -14.22 10.14
C ALA A 48 0.05 -13.50 9.93
N LEU A 49 0.15 -12.21 10.32
CA LEU A 49 1.41 -11.45 10.32
C LEU A 49 2.48 -12.14 11.18
N CYS A 50 2.13 -12.58 12.40
CA CYS A 50 3.05 -13.28 13.28
C CYS A 50 3.56 -14.58 12.65
N ARG A 51 2.66 -15.39 12.09
CA ARG A 51 3.01 -16.66 11.45
C ARG A 51 3.92 -16.50 10.22
N LEU A 52 3.67 -15.47 9.40
CA LEU A 52 4.53 -15.14 8.27
C LEU A 52 5.93 -14.75 8.75
N ALA A 53 6.04 -13.89 9.76
CA ALA A 53 7.32 -13.48 10.34
C ALA A 53 8.08 -14.68 10.97
N GLU A 54 7.38 -15.55 11.70
CA GLU A 54 7.94 -16.78 12.27
C GLU A 54 8.44 -17.76 11.19
N ALA A 55 7.78 -17.78 10.03
CA ALA A 55 8.22 -18.55 8.85
C ALA A 55 9.39 -17.91 8.09
N GLY A 56 9.94 -16.78 8.59
CA GLY A 56 11.07 -16.08 7.98
C GLY A 56 10.69 -15.18 6.80
N ILE A 57 9.41 -14.88 6.61
CA ILE A 57 8.96 -13.98 5.55
C ILE A 57 9.13 -12.54 6.01
N SER A 58 9.82 -11.72 5.20
CA SER A 58 10.01 -10.30 5.43
C SER A 58 8.73 -9.53 5.06
N VAL A 59 7.87 -9.25 6.04
CA VAL A 59 6.65 -8.45 5.82
C VAL A 59 6.96 -6.97 5.87
N ILE A 60 6.53 -6.22 4.85
CA ILE A 60 6.77 -4.79 4.68
C ILE A 60 5.45 -4.11 4.29
N PRO A 61 4.73 -3.50 5.24
CA PRO A 61 3.58 -2.66 4.93
C PRO A 61 3.93 -1.45 4.06
N VAL A 62 3.06 -1.12 3.10
CA VAL A 62 3.20 -0.02 2.14
C VAL A 62 1.91 0.77 2.13
N THR A 63 1.86 1.88 2.85
CA THR A 63 0.61 2.61 3.10
C THR A 63 0.67 4.08 2.69
N GLY A 64 -0.49 4.65 2.36
CA GLY A 64 -0.71 6.10 2.32
C GLY A 64 -0.91 6.74 3.71
N GLY A 65 -0.88 5.93 4.77
CA GLY A 65 -1.00 6.39 6.15
C GLY A 65 0.16 7.26 6.59
N CYS A 66 -0.09 8.14 7.57
CA CYS A 66 0.87 9.12 8.07
C CYS A 66 2.07 8.49 8.81
N ALA A 67 3.14 9.25 8.96
CA ALA A 67 4.34 8.84 9.69
C ALA A 67 4.04 8.40 11.13
N GLY A 68 3.05 8.99 11.79
CA GLY A 68 2.63 8.57 13.15
C GLY A 68 2.11 7.14 13.19
N TRP A 69 1.32 6.72 12.21
CA TRP A 69 0.89 5.32 12.08
C TRP A 69 2.07 4.40 11.74
N CYS A 70 2.97 4.84 10.87
CA CYS A 70 4.16 4.07 10.52
C CYS A 70 5.10 3.87 11.72
N ASP A 71 5.25 4.87 12.60
CA ASP A 71 6.04 4.72 13.84
C ASP A 71 5.42 3.67 14.78
N GLN A 72 4.09 3.67 14.92
CA GLN A 72 3.39 2.67 15.71
C GLN A 72 3.56 1.27 15.11
N ILE A 73 3.34 1.12 13.79
CA ILE A 73 3.45 -0.15 13.08
C ILE A 73 4.86 -0.74 13.25
N ILE A 74 5.92 0.01 12.94
CA ILE A 74 7.29 -0.51 13.00
C ILE A 74 7.73 -0.88 14.43
N ARG A 75 7.12 -0.28 15.44
CA ARG A 75 7.44 -0.60 16.85
C ARG A 75 6.69 -1.80 17.39
N THR A 76 5.49 -2.07 16.90
CA THR A 76 4.57 -3.02 17.56
C THR A 76 4.18 -4.20 16.70
N TRP A 77 4.28 -4.13 15.37
CA TRP A 77 3.94 -5.26 14.50
C TRP A 77 5.18 -6.10 14.16
N PRO A 78 5.00 -7.37 13.82
CA PRO A 78 6.08 -8.27 13.42
C PRO A 78 6.48 -8.02 11.95
N VAL A 79 6.93 -6.81 11.66
CA VAL A 79 7.30 -6.36 10.30
C VAL A 79 8.78 -6.01 10.20
N ARG A 80 9.36 -6.18 9.01
CA ARG A 80 10.78 -5.90 8.74
C ARG A 80 11.04 -4.40 8.56
N ALA A 81 10.13 -3.73 7.88
CA ALA A 81 10.13 -2.29 7.62
C ALA A 81 8.68 -1.82 7.37
N VAL A 82 8.46 -0.54 7.25
CA VAL A 82 7.20 0.06 6.79
C VAL A 82 7.50 1.20 5.83
N ILE A 83 6.75 1.27 4.73
CA ILE A 83 6.78 2.37 3.76
C ILE A 83 5.54 3.22 4.01
N GLY A 84 5.72 4.52 4.22
CA GLY A 84 4.64 5.45 4.57
C GLY A 84 4.43 6.56 3.55
N GLU A 85 3.31 7.26 3.73
CA GLU A 85 2.88 8.41 2.92
C GLU A 85 3.06 8.17 1.43
N GLY A 86 2.56 7.00 0.97
CA GLY A 86 2.55 6.63 -0.44
C GLY A 86 3.93 6.36 -1.08
N GLY A 87 4.98 6.20 -0.29
CA GLY A 87 6.35 5.99 -0.76
C GLY A 87 7.32 7.10 -0.40
N ALA A 88 6.90 8.07 0.41
CA ALA A 88 7.73 9.21 0.80
C ALA A 88 8.95 8.83 1.65
N PHE A 89 8.83 7.77 2.42
CA PHE A 89 9.88 7.25 3.29
C PHE A 89 9.68 5.75 3.56
N TYR A 90 10.74 5.12 4.06
CA TYR A 90 10.59 3.88 4.79
C TYR A 90 11.23 4.00 6.18
N ALA A 91 10.70 3.23 7.13
CA ALA A 91 11.25 3.08 8.47
C ALA A 91 11.58 1.61 8.74
N GLU A 92 12.69 1.37 9.42
CA GLU A 92 13.12 0.03 9.84
C GLU A 92 13.55 0.01 11.31
N ARG A 93 13.39 -1.12 11.95
CA ARG A 93 13.92 -1.33 13.29
C ARG A 93 15.36 -1.83 13.20
N THR A 94 16.31 -1.01 13.65
CA THR A 94 17.75 -1.32 13.65
C THR A 94 18.23 -1.94 14.97
N ALA A 95 17.49 -1.71 16.06
CA ALA A 95 17.69 -2.33 17.38
C ALA A 95 16.33 -2.40 18.10
N PRO A 96 16.21 -3.12 19.25
CA PRO A 96 14.92 -3.34 19.92
C PRO A 96 14.08 -2.07 20.15
N GLN A 97 14.72 -0.92 20.36
CA GLN A 97 14.04 0.36 20.61
C GLN A 97 14.42 1.46 19.60
N THR A 98 15.22 1.14 18.59
CA THR A 98 15.75 2.12 17.64
C THR A 98 15.08 1.93 16.29
N VAL A 99 14.47 2.99 15.78
CA VAL A 99 13.88 3.08 14.46
C VAL A 99 14.72 4.03 13.62
N SER A 100 15.12 3.59 12.43
CA SER A 100 15.81 4.42 11.43
C SER A 100 14.82 4.78 10.33
N TRP A 101 14.84 6.05 9.91
CA TRP A 101 13.98 6.61 8.86
C TRP A 101 14.83 6.97 7.65
N ARG A 102 14.34 6.63 6.48
CA ARG A 102 14.96 6.94 5.19
C ARG A 102 13.93 7.61 4.29
N TYR A 103 14.09 8.89 4.08
CA TYR A 103 13.21 9.66 3.21
C TYR A 103 13.59 9.49 1.75
N TRP A 104 12.62 9.67 0.84
CA TRP A 104 12.87 9.66 -0.60
C TRP A 104 13.87 10.73 -0.99
N GLU A 105 13.66 11.94 -0.50
CA GLU A 105 14.55 13.09 -0.64
C GLU A 105 14.97 13.65 0.74
N ASP A 106 15.65 14.79 0.74
CA ASP A 106 16.04 15.48 1.96
C ASP A 106 14.84 15.93 2.80
N GLU A 107 14.89 15.74 4.11
CA GLU A 107 13.79 16.06 5.04
C GLU A 107 13.39 17.54 4.98
N LEU A 108 14.35 18.46 4.84
CA LEU A 108 14.05 19.89 4.75
C LEU A 108 13.34 20.24 3.45
N LYS A 109 13.65 19.51 2.35
CA LYS A 109 12.91 19.66 1.09
C LYS A 109 11.48 19.21 1.28
N HIS A 110 11.24 18.04 1.87
CA HIS A 110 9.89 17.53 2.10
C HIS A 110 9.04 18.46 2.95
N ARG A 111 9.62 19.07 3.98
CA ARG A 111 8.90 20.06 4.81
C ARG A 111 8.50 21.30 4.03
N ARG A 112 9.37 21.80 3.15
CA ARG A 112 9.04 22.95 2.26
C ARG A 112 7.95 22.57 1.25
N ASP A 113 8.08 21.40 0.66
CA ASP A 113 7.10 20.87 -0.30
C ASP A 113 5.72 20.72 0.36
N GLN A 114 5.66 20.15 1.57
CA GLN A 114 4.43 20.01 2.34
C GLN A 114 3.78 21.38 2.63
N GLN A 115 4.58 22.37 3.03
CA GLN A 115 4.07 23.73 3.25
C GLN A 115 3.48 24.34 1.97
N THR A 116 4.16 24.15 0.82
CA THR A 116 3.66 24.59 -0.48
C THR A 116 2.32 23.95 -0.83
N ILE A 117 2.16 22.66 -0.54
CA ILE A 117 0.90 21.94 -0.78
C ILE A 117 -0.20 22.43 0.15
N LEU A 118 0.09 22.65 1.44
CA LEU A 118 -0.89 23.19 2.40
C LEU A 118 -1.41 24.56 1.95
N GLU A 119 -0.51 25.42 1.50
CA GLU A 119 -0.87 26.75 0.95
C GLU A 119 -1.72 26.63 -0.32
N ALA A 120 -1.40 25.70 -1.21
CA ALA A 120 -2.17 25.44 -2.42
C ALA A 120 -3.58 24.91 -2.10
N VAL A 121 -3.72 23.99 -1.15
CA VAL A 121 -5.03 23.48 -0.69
C VAL A 121 -5.85 24.60 -0.08
N ALA A 122 -5.26 25.44 0.77
CA ALA A 122 -5.94 26.59 1.40
C ALA A 122 -6.35 27.67 0.38
N ALA A 123 -5.65 27.78 -0.74
CA ALA A 123 -5.93 28.74 -1.81
C ALA A 123 -6.97 28.26 -2.84
N LEU A 124 -7.47 27.03 -2.72
CA LEU A 124 -8.48 26.48 -3.64
C LEU A 124 -9.76 27.32 -3.59
N LYS A 125 -10.23 27.75 -4.76
CA LYS A 125 -11.49 28.49 -4.92
C LYS A 125 -12.60 27.50 -5.27
N LEU A 126 -13.19 26.90 -4.26
CA LEU A 126 -14.29 25.95 -4.37
C LEU A 126 -15.54 26.55 -3.71
N ASP A 127 -16.70 26.03 -4.03
CA ASP A 127 -17.99 26.38 -3.42
C ASP A 127 -18.23 25.65 -2.09
N PHE A 128 -17.25 24.88 -1.64
CA PHE A 128 -17.21 24.16 -0.36
C PHE A 128 -15.80 24.26 0.23
N GLU A 129 -15.65 23.99 1.52
CA GLU A 129 -14.38 24.01 2.23
C GLU A 129 -13.76 22.60 2.30
N PRO A 130 -12.62 22.33 1.61
CA PRO A 130 -11.89 21.09 1.78
C PRO A 130 -11.25 21.04 3.17
N ARG A 131 -11.47 19.95 3.91
CA ARG A 131 -10.86 19.77 5.23
C ARG A 131 -9.65 18.86 5.13
N LEU A 132 -8.58 19.22 5.83
CA LEU A 132 -7.45 18.33 5.99
C LEU A 132 -7.85 17.12 6.83
N ALA A 133 -7.23 15.98 6.55
CA ALA A 133 -7.36 14.79 7.37
C ALA A 133 -6.92 15.07 8.81
N THR A 134 -7.56 14.45 9.78
CA THR A 134 -7.26 14.68 11.21
C THR A 134 -5.87 14.19 11.62
N ASP A 135 -5.27 13.31 10.82
CA ASP A 135 -3.92 12.83 10.99
C ASP A 135 -2.86 13.72 10.30
N GLN A 136 -3.26 14.84 9.65
CA GLN A 136 -2.31 15.77 9.01
C GLN A 136 -1.17 16.24 9.94
N PRO A 137 -1.37 16.51 11.24
CA PRO A 137 -0.28 16.88 12.14
C PRO A 137 0.80 15.79 12.32
N PHE A 138 0.50 14.55 11.93
CA PHE A 138 1.41 13.39 12.03
C PHE A 138 2.01 13.00 10.67
N ARG A 139 1.75 13.79 9.61
CA ARG A 139 2.32 13.60 8.27
C ARG A 139 3.59 14.43 8.14
N TYR A 140 4.60 13.87 7.48
CA TYR A 140 5.90 14.53 7.32
C TYR A 140 6.15 15.03 5.91
N VAL A 141 5.50 14.45 4.91
CA VAL A 141 5.77 14.71 3.50
C VAL A 141 4.52 15.10 2.72
N ASP A 142 3.49 14.27 2.74
CA ASP A 142 2.28 14.50 1.97
C ASP A 142 1.26 15.38 2.73
N VAL A 143 0.24 15.82 1.99
CA VAL A 143 -0.96 16.46 2.55
C VAL A 143 -2.15 15.60 2.20
N ALA A 144 -3.01 15.33 3.18
CA ALA A 144 -4.22 14.56 3.01
C ALA A 144 -5.46 15.44 3.20
N VAL A 145 -6.33 15.44 2.22
CA VAL A 145 -7.67 16.05 2.31
C VAL A 145 -8.68 14.94 2.58
N ASP A 146 -9.45 15.09 3.65
CA ASP A 146 -10.52 14.15 4.00
C ASP A 146 -11.68 14.29 3.00
N TYR A 147 -12.14 13.17 2.47
CA TYR A 147 -13.33 13.17 1.64
C TYR A 147 -14.36 12.10 2.05
N ASN A 148 -13.95 11.11 2.85
CA ASN A 148 -14.81 9.97 3.20
C ASN A 148 -14.51 9.37 4.59
N GLN A 149 -14.03 10.18 5.54
CA GLN A 149 -13.77 9.74 6.91
C GLN A 149 -14.62 10.52 7.92
N GLN A 150 -14.35 11.80 8.14
CA GLN A 150 -15.15 12.68 8.99
C GLN A 150 -16.02 13.65 8.16
N GLN A 151 -15.73 13.77 6.88
CA GLN A 151 -16.45 14.53 5.90
C GLN A 151 -16.84 13.59 4.75
N SER A 152 -18.02 13.78 4.17
CA SER A 152 -18.45 13.05 2.98
C SER A 152 -18.61 14.04 1.84
N LEU A 153 -17.67 14.00 0.87
CA LEU A 153 -17.73 14.79 -0.35
C LEU A 153 -18.40 14.02 -1.48
N THR A 154 -19.08 14.72 -2.37
CA THR A 154 -19.60 14.10 -3.59
C THR A 154 -18.48 13.77 -4.56
N PRO A 155 -18.70 12.85 -5.52
CA PRO A 155 -17.70 12.55 -6.57
C PRO A 155 -17.24 13.78 -7.35
N GLU A 156 -18.15 14.74 -7.60
CA GLU A 156 -17.86 16.00 -8.30
C GLU A 156 -16.94 16.90 -7.45
N GLN A 157 -17.17 16.98 -6.15
CA GLN A 157 -16.33 17.74 -5.22
C GLN A 157 -14.93 17.13 -5.11
N VAL A 158 -14.84 15.79 -5.02
CA VAL A 158 -13.56 15.07 -5.04
C VAL A 158 -12.81 15.34 -6.34
N ALA A 159 -13.48 15.24 -7.50
CA ALA A 159 -12.89 15.54 -8.79
C ALA A 159 -12.43 16.99 -8.91
N ALA A 160 -13.18 17.94 -8.35
CA ALA A 160 -12.80 19.36 -8.35
C ALA A 160 -11.48 19.60 -7.59
N ILE A 161 -11.32 19.03 -6.38
CA ILE A 161 -10.06 19.10 -5.63
C ILE A 161 -8.93 18.45 -6.41
N HIS A 162 -9.14 17.21 -6.86
CA HIS A 162 -8.14 16.42 -7.59
C HIS A 162 -7.62 17.17 -8.82
N ASN A 163 -8.53 17.65 -9.68
CA ASN A 163 -8.15 18.31 -10.93
C ASN A 163 -7.49 19.66 -10.70
N ALA A 164 -7.96 20.43 -9.71
CA ALA A 164 -7.38 21.72 -9.39
C ALA A 164 -5.93 21.63 -8.88
N LEU A 165 -5.62 20.61 -8.09
CA LEU A 165 -4.26 20.38 -7.58
C LEU A 165 -3.36 19.71 -8.63
N LEU A 166 -3.89 18.76 -9.41
CA LEU A 166 -3.16 18.18 -10.53
C LEU A 166 -2.75 19.23 -11.57
N ALA A 167 -3.64 20.20 -11.89
CA ALA A 167 -3.35 21.29 -12.80
C ALA A 167 -2.25 22.25 -12.30
N GLN A 168 -1.97 22.27 -10.99
CA GLN A 168 -0.87 23.01 -10.38
C GLN A 168 0.45 22.23 -10.38
N GLY A 169 0.47 20.99 -10.90
CA GLY A 169 1.67 20.14 -11.00
C GLY A 169 1.94 19.27 -9.79
N PHE A 170 0.99 19.16 -8.85
CA PHE A 170 1.10 18.21 -7.74
C PHE A 170 0.76 16.78 -8.19
N ASN A 171 1.36 15.79 -7.54
CA ASN A 171 0.86 14.44 -7.59
C ASN A 171 -0.38 14.34 -6.71
N VAL A 172 -1.43 13.71 -7.21
CA VAL A 172 -2.71 13.56 -6.49
C VAL A 172 -3.21 12.13 -6.63
N ARG A 173 -3.51 11.49 -5.52
CA ARG A 173 -4.07 10.13 -5.48
C ARG A 173 -5.23 10.06 -4.50
N GLN A 174 -6.26 9.33 -4.88
CA GLN A 174 -7.39 9.04 -4.02
C GLN A 174 -7.19 7.66 -3.39
N SER A 175 -7.22 7.61 -2.05
CA SER A 175 -7.34 6.38 -1.26
C SER A 175 -8.82 6.09 -0.96
N SER A 176 -9.12 5.14 -0.07
CA SER A 176 -10.50 4.86 0.37
C SER A 176 -11.14 6.01 1.16
N ILE A 177 -10.33 6.85 1.81
CA ILE A 177 -10.80 7.90 2.73
C ILE A 177 -10.24 9.30 2.44
N HIS A 178 -9.06 9.40 1.82
CA HIS A 178 -8.34 10.67 1.62
C HIS A 178 -7.96 10.90 0.17
N ILE A 179 -7.82 12.17 -0.20
CA ILE A 179 -7.07 12.62 -1.37
C ILE A 179 -5.67 12.97 -0.86
N ASN A 180 -4.66 12.20 -1.24
CA ASN A 180 -3.27 12.43 -0.88
C ASN A 180 -2.56 13.24 -1.96
N ILE A 181 -1.83 14.27 -1.55
CA ILE A 181 -1.15 15.22 -2.42
C ILE A 181 0.32 15.30 -2.02
N TRP A 182 1.23 15.20 -3.01
CA TRP A 182 2.68 15.28 -2.76
C TRP A 182 3.43 15.87 -3.95
N LEU A 183 4.69 16.24 -3.70
CA LEU A 183 5.68 16.61 -4.70
C LEU A 183 6.81 15.59 -4.72
N GLY A 184 7.38 15.31 -5.89
CA GLY A 184 8.48 14.35 -6.08
C GLY A 184 8.08 13.13 -6.88
N ASP A 185 9.10 12.42 -7.39
CA ASP A 185 8.94 11.28 -8.30
C ASP A 185 8.92 9.93 -7.55
N PHE A 186 8.13 9.85 -6.50
CA PHE A 186 7.98 8.63 -5.73
C PHE A 186 6.54 8.13 -5.72
N ASP A 187 6.41 6.84 -5.56
CA ASP A 187 5.16 6.14 -5.27
C ASP A 187 5.44 4.87 -4.45
N LYS A 188 4.39 4.12 -4.11
CA LYS A 188 4.50 2.85 -3.37
C LYS A 188 5.52 1.91 -4.01
N SER A 189 5.51 1.80 -5.33
CA SER A 189 6.36 0.88 -6.08
C SER A 189 7.82 1.32 -6.13
N THR A 190 8.09 2.59 -6.43
CA THR A 190 9.47 3.10 -6.50
C THR A 190 10.18 3.00 -5.16
N MET A 191 9.48 3.29 -4.06
CA MET A 191 10.04 3.12 -2.72
C MET A 191 10.22 1.63 -2.37
N SER A 192 9.31 0.74 -2.77
CA SER A 192 9.46 -0.70 -2.56
C SER A 192 10.69 -1.26 -3.28
N LEU A 193 10.95 -0.80 -4.52
CA LEU A 193 12.18 -1.15 -5.25
C LEU A 193 13.44 -0.60 -4.55
N ARG A 194 13.37 0.59 -3.98
CA ARG A 194 14.46 1.18 -3.21
C ARG A 194 14.72 0.40 -1.92
N VAL A 195 13.68 -0.01 -1.20
CA VAL A 195 13.79 -0.89 -0.02
C VAL A 195 14.43 -2.23 -0.41
N GLY A 196 14.03 -2.82 -1.54
CA GLY A 196 14.67 -4.02 -2.08
C GLY A 196 16.18 -3.87 -2.19
N ARG A 197 16.64 -2.77 -2.77
CA ARG A 197 18.05 -2.50 -2.97
C ARG A 197 18.79 -2.13 -1.67
N GLU A 198 18.25 -1.19 -0.89
CA GLU A 198 18.98 -0.61 0.26
C GLU A 198 18.90 -1.48 1.51
N LEU A 199 17.76 -2.13 1.76
CA LEU A 199 17.51 -2.90 2.97
C LEU A 199 17.70 -4.41 2.77
N LEU A 200 17.31 -4.93 1.61
CA LEU A 200 17.33 -6.37 1.33
C LEU A 200 18.52 -6.81 0.46
N GLY A 201 19.28 -5.85 -0.11
CA GLY A 201 20.43 -6.14 -0.96
C GLY A 201 20.09 -6.81 -2.30
N LEU A 202 18.86 -6.60 -2.80
CA LEU A 202 18.35 -7.21 -4.02
C LEU A 202 18.24 -6.19 -5.14
N ASP A 203 18.61 -6.58 -6.35
CA ASP A 203 18.26 -5.82 -7.54
C ASP A 203 16.75 -5.97 -7.87
N THR A 204 16.28 -5.20 -8.82
CA THR A 204 14.87 -5.18 -9.20
C THR A 204 14.36 -6.56 -9.64
N GLN A 205 15.14 -7.30 -10.42
CA GLN A 205 14.75 -8.60 -10.95
C GLN A 205 14.65 -9.65 -9.82
N ALA A 206 15.66 -9.70 -8.97
CA ALA A 206 15.69 -10.61 -7.82
C ALA A 206 14.54 -10.30 -6.83
N LEU A 207 14.26 -9.01 -6.60
CA LEU A 207 13.14 -8.59 -5.76
C LEU A 207 11.80 -9.04 -6.36
N GLN A 208 11.58 -8.82 -7.65
CA GLN A 208 10.33 -9.21 -8.34
C GLN A 208 10.09 -10.73 -8.36
N GLN A 209 11.16 -11.53 -8.33
CA GLN A 209 11.08 -12.98 -8.27
C GLN A 209 10.81 -13.53 -6.87
N ARG A 210 11.08 -12.75 -5.82
CA ARG A 210 10.97 -13.17 -4.42
C ARG A 210 9.88 -12.44 -3.65
N ALA A 211 9.34 -11.36 -4.20
CA ALA A 211 8.35 -10.54 -3.50
C ALA A 211 6.94 -10.78 -4.03
N ILE A 212 6.02 -10.88 -3.09
CA ILE A 212 4.58 -10.84 -3.33
C ILE A 212 4.07 -9.46 -2.90
N PHE A 213 3.09 -8.94 -3.62
CA PHE A 213 2.33 -7.77 -3.20
C PHE A 213 0.87 -8.14 -2.99
N ILE A 214 0.25 -7.62 -1.91
CA ILE A 214 -1.20 -7.72 -1.68
C ILE A 214 -1.80 -6.34 -1.43
N GLY A 215 -2.95 -6.05 -2.08
CA GLY A 215 -3.64 -4.76 -1.99
C GLY A 215 -5.10 -4.84 -2.40
N ASP A 216 -5.83 -3.71 -2.34
CA ASP A 216 -7.29 -3.68 -2.50
C ASP A 216 -7.83 -2.60 -3.45
N ALA A 217 -7.02 -1.62 -3.87
CA ALA A 217 -7.54 -0.39 -4.46
C ALA A 217 -6.68 0.15 -5.62
N PRO A 218 -7.18 1.14 -6.41
CA PRO A 218 -6.45 1.72 -7.53
C PRO A 218 -5.14 2.43 -7.16
N ASN A 219 -4.96 2.89 -5.92
CA ASN A 219 -3.70 3.45 -5.45
C ASN A 219 -2.57 2.42 -5.36
N ASP A 220 -2.90 1.10 -5.45
CA ASP A 220 -1.97 -0.01 -5.51
C ASP A 220 -1.55 -0.39 -6.94
N GLU A 221 -2.08 0.26 -7.94
CA GLU A 221 -1.89 -0.10 -9.35
C GLU A 221 -0.42 -0.08 -9.78
N SER A 222 0.40 0.82 -9.20
CA SER A 222 1.83 0.84 -9.45
C SER A 222 2.54 -0.40 -8.88
N MET A 223 2.04 -0.95 -7.78
CA MET A 223 2.53 -2.19 -7.18
C MET A 223 2.13 -3.40 -8.04
N PHE A 224 0.88 -3.50 -8.47
CA PHE A 224 0.42 -4.58 -9.37
C PHE A 224 1.17 -4.59 -10.70
N ARG A 225 1.53 -3.41 -11.22
CA ARG A 225 2.35 -3.29 -12.44
C ARG A 225 3.76 -3.83 -12.25
N ASN A 226 4.39 -3.56 -11.11
CA ASN A 226 5.81 -3.85 -10.88
C ASN A 226 6.07 -5.18 -10.17
N PHE A 227 5.07 -5.77 -9.51
CA PHE A 227 5.18 -7.05 -8.83
C PHE A 227 4.28 -8.09 -9.50
N PRO A 228 4.84 -8.97 -10.36
CA PRO A 228 4.06 -9.98 -11.09
C PRO A 228 3.33 -10.96 -10.16
N MET A 229 3.95 -11.33 -9.02
CA MET A 229 3.29 -12.11 -7.99
C MET A 229 2.48 -11.16 -7.11
N SER A 230 1.21 -10.97 -7.45
CA SER A 230 0.35 -10.03 -6.73
C SER A 230 -1.04 -10.57 -6.49
N VAL A 231 -1.59 -10.20 -5.34
CA VAL A 231 -2.89 -10.65 -4.85
C VAL A 231 -3.79 -9.45 -4.57
N GLY A 232 -5.04 -9.54 -4.96
CA GLY A 232 -6.08 -8.62 -4.51
C GLY A 232 -6.92 -9.24 -3.41
N VAL A 233 -7.25 -8.51 -2.34
CA VAL A 233 -8.34 -8.94 -1.46
C VAL A 233 -9.69 -8.69 -2.12
N ALA A 234 -10.75 -9.42 -1.74
CA ALA A 234 -12.01 -9.47 -2.49
C ALA A 234 -12.66 -8.11 -2.76
N ASN A 235 -12.44 -7.13 -1.89
CA ASN A 235 -12.98 -5.77 -2.09
C ASN A 235 -12.38 -5.01 -3.28
N ILE A 236 -11.26 -5.47 -3.87
CA ILE A 236 -10.70 -4.89 -5.10
C ILE A 236 -11.63 -5.06 -6.32
N ARG A 237 -12.53 -6.08 -6.29
CA ARG A 237 -13.40 -6.43 -7.43
C ARG A 237 -14.22 -5.25 -7.94
N LYS A 238 -14.67 -4.36 -7.05
CA LYS A 238 -15.43 -3.14 -7.41
C LYS A 238 -14.61 -2.14 -8.24
N HIS A 239 -13.27 -2.22 -8.15
CA HIS A 239 -12.36 -1.30 -8.82
C HIS A 239 -11.77 -1.85 -10.13
N LEU A 240 -11.85 -3.16 -10.39
CA LEU A 240 -11.27 -3.79 -11.59
C LEU A 240 -11.69 -3.13 -12.91
N PRO A 241 -12.94 -2.63 -13.09
CA PRO A 241 -13.35 -2.01 -14.35
C PRO A 241 -12.56 -0.73 -14.70
N ILE A 242 -12.03 -0.03 -13.69
CA ILE A 242 -11.30 1.23 -13.89
C ILE A 242 -9.77 1.06 -13.82
N MET A 243 -9.28 -0.14 -13.47
CA MET A 243 -7.85 -0.43 -13.31
C MET A 243 -7.23 -0.92 -14.61
N THR A 244 -6.08 -0.35 -14.96
CA THR A 244 -5.25 -0.78 -16.09
C THR A 244 -4.38 -1.98 -15.72
N HIS A 245 -3.78 -1.96 -14.52
CA HIS A 245 -2.97 -3.06 -14.00
C HIS A 245 -3.69 -3.72 -12.83
N ARG A 246 -3.97 -5.00 -12.98
CA ARG A 246 -4.75 -5.80 -12.03
C ARG A 246 -3.86 -6.79 -11.29
N PRO A 247 -4.25 -7.26 -10.08
CA PRO A 247 -3.53 -8.34 -9.41
C PRO A 247 -3.58 -9.63 -10.22
N ALA A 248 -2.56 -10.49 -10.03
CA ALA A 248 -2.48 -11.81 -10.68
C ALA A 248 -3.54 -12.78 -10.14
N ALA A 249 -3.90 -12.66 -8.86
CA ALA A 249 -4.95 -13.46 -8.22
C ALA A 249 -5.80 -12.60 -7.27
N ILE A 250 -7.00 -13.07 -6.93
CA ILE A 250 -7.89 -12.41 -5.96
C ILE A 250 -8.42 -13.46 -5.00
N VAL A 251 -8.20 -13.24 -3.69
CA VAL A 251 -8.72 -14.11 -2.63
C VAL A 251 -10.25 -13.99 -2.47
N SER A 252 -10.85 -14.93 -1.76
CA SER A 252 -12.30 -15.00 -1.58
C SER A 252 -12.81 -14.00 -0.53
N GLN A 253 -12.00 -13.77 0.52
CA GLN A 253 -12.35 -12.92 1.63
C GLN A 253 -11.92 -11.47 1.40
N ARG A 254 -12.62 -10.53 2.06
CA ARG A 254 -12.29 -9.11 1.99
C ARG A 254 -11.28 -8.72 3.07
N SER A 255 -10.53 -7.66 2.81
CA SER A 255 -9.73 -6.93 3.80
C SER A 255 -8.82 -7.89 4.62
N GLY A 256 -8.69 -7.69 5.93
CA GLY A 256 -7.83 -8.49 6.80
C GLY A 256 -8.09 -10.00 6.79
N LEU A 257 -9.32 -10.43 6.56
CA LEU A 257 -9.62 -11.87 6.41
C LEU A 257 -9.08 -12.40 5.07
N GLY A 258 -9.12 -11.60 3.99
CA GLY A 258 -8.51 -11.95 2.72
C GLY A 258 -6.98 -12.02 2.82
N PHE A 259 -6.36 -11.12 3.58
CA PHE A 259 -4.95 -11.21 3.90
C PHE A 259 -4.61 -12.51 4.65
N ALA A 260 -5.40 -12.86 5.67
CA ALA A 260 -5.19 -14.10 6.43
C ALA A 260 -5.36 -15.35 5.56
N GLU A 261 -6.35 -15.36 4.64
CA GLU A 261 -6.55 -16.42 3.64
C GLU A 261 -5.31 -16.62 2.77
N MET A 262 -4.75 -15.54 2.21
CA MET A 262 -3.53 -15.59 1.40
C MET A 262 -2.33 -16.10 2.22
N ALA A 263 -2.15 -15.58 3.43
CA ALA A 263 -1.05 -15.98 4.32
C ALA A 263 -1.11 -17.47 4.65
N GLU A 264 -2.30 -18.00 4.89
CA GLU A 264 -2.49 -19.41 5.18
C GLU A 264 -2.19 -20.30 3.97
N ALA A 265 -2.61 -19.91 2.77
CA ALA A 265 -2.26 -20.60 1.53
C ALA A 265 -0.74 -20.63 1.30
N TRP A 266 -0.06 -19.50 1.51
CA TRP A 266 1.39 -19.41 1.41
C TRP A 266 2.11 -20.36 2.39
N LEU A 267 1.71 -20.31 3.66
CA LEU A 267 2.32 -21.14 4.70
C LEU A 267 2.09 -22.63 4.46
N ARG A 268 0.94 -23.04 3.91
CA ARG A 268 0.68 -24.43 3.50
C ARG A 268 1.65 -24.89 2.40
N GLN A 269 1.80 -24.12 1.32
CA GLN A 269 2.74 -24.46 0.24
C GLN A 269 4.19 -24.60 0.74
N ARG A 270 4.60 -23.77 1.71
CA ARG A 270 5.95 -23.90 2.31
C ARG A 270 6.11 -25.09 3.24
N ALA A 271 5.03 -25.57 3.85
CA ALA A 271 5.05 -26.72 4.76
C ALA A 271 5.01 -28.07 4.01
N GLU A 272 4.51 -28.09 2.76
CA GLU A 272 4.52 -29.27 1.89
C GLU A 272 5.87 -29.31 1.16
N PRO A 273 6.86 -30.13 1.61
CA PRO A 273 8.08 -30.31 0.83
C PRO A 273 7.69 -30.96 -0.50
N GLU A 274 8.23 -30.45 -1.61
CA GLU A 274 8.07 -31.04 -2.94
C GLU A 274 8.30 -32.56 -2.88
N LEU A 275 7.21 -33.30 -2.90
CA LEU A 275 7.26 -34.73 -3.23
C LEU A 275 7.58 -34.82 -4.72
N LYS A 276 8.86 -34.65 -5.07
CA LYS A 276 9.43 -35.02 -6.38
C LYS A 276 10.15 -36.33 -6.27
#